data_247abbfbca175d69d71a26e2f631d66d
#
_entry.id   247abbfbca175d69d71a26e2f631d66d
#
_cell.length_a   1.000
_cell.length_b   1.000
_cell.length_c   1.000
_cell.angle_alpha   90.00
_cell.angle_beta   90.00
_cell.angle_gamma   90.00
#
_symmetry.space_group_name_H-M   'P 1'
#
loop_
_entity.id
_entity.type
_entity.pdbx_description
1 polymer ?
#
loop_
_entity_poly.entity_id
_entity_poly.type
_entity_poly.pdbx_seq_one_letter_code
_entity_poly.pdbx_strand_id
1 'polypeptide(L)'
;MGIVKSIARLDQRTRRRLWLPLLTATIVLVYPFQTTVVPAWHIRVIDDTGLAVAGMKVTEHWQHNSLESIGHEDFQTTDRDGRVSFPARPIRSSLFARGLAPLLKTLKEGNRALLGRYASVVVWGNRNYETGVAIYKPGEVPIGEIVISRAK
;
A
#
# COMPACT_ATOMS: atom_id res chain seq x y z
N MET A 1 9.50 25.36 -32.87
CA MET A 1 9.76 26.76 -32.46
C MET A 1 8.59 27.73 -32.69
N GLY A 2 7.42 27.26 -33.20
CA GLY A 2 6.24 28.10 -33.53
C GLY A 2 5.27 28.38 -32.37
N ILE A 3 5.08 27.43 -31.44
CA ILE A 3 4.05 27.49 -30.38
C ILE A 3 4.34 28.58 -29.34
N VAL A 4 5.59 28.80 -28.98
CA VAL A 4 5.98 29.80 -27.96
C VAL A 4 5.75 31.23 -28.47
N LYS A 5 5.92 31.51 -29.76
CA LYS A 5 5.68 32.83 -30.36
C LYS A 5 4.17 33.16 -30.47
N SER A 6 3.29 32.15 -30.55
CA SER A 6 1.84 32.35 -30.62
C SER A 6 1.25 32.79 -29.26
N ILE A 7 1.79 32.30 -28.17
CA ILE A 7 1.33 32.63 -26.80
C ILE A 7 1.70 34.08 -26.42
N ALA A 8 2.81 34.59 -26.96
CA ALA A 8 3.27 35.95 -26.66
C ALA A 8 2.36 37.07 -27.24
N ARG A 9 1.45 36.76 -28.18
CA ARG A 9 0.53 37.71 -28.80
C ARG A 9 -0.87 37.73 -28.20
N LEU A 10 -1.14 36.89 -27.18
CA LEU A 10 -2.45 36.87 -26.52
C LEU A 10 -2.60 38.08 -25.60
N ASP A 11 -3.76 38.75 -25.69
CA ASP A 11 -4.14 39.84 -24.81
C ASP A 11 -4.04 39.41 -23.34
N GLN A 12 -3.66 40.34 -22.46
CA GLN A 12 -3.41 40.05 -21.04
C GLN A 12 -4.60 39.41 -20.33
N ARG A 13 -5.84 39.71 -20.74
CA ARG A 13 -7.07 39.07 -20.22
C ARG A 13 -7.17 37.60 -20.64
N THR A 14 -6.85 37.30 -21.90
CA THR A 14 -6.85 35.93 -22.44
C THR A 14 -5.74 35.10 -21.83
N ARG A 15 -4.55 35.66 -21.60
CA ARG A 15 -3.46 35.02 -20.87
C ARG A 15 -3.89 34.60 -19.44
N ARG A 16 -4.48 35.52 -18.68
CA ARG A 16 -4.97 35.21 -17.32
C ARG A 16 -6.01 34.09 -17.30
N ARG A 17 -6.94 34.07 -18.27
CA ARG A 17 -7.97 33.05 -18.41
C ARG A 17 -7.38 31.66 -18.71
N LEU A 18 -6.24 31.59 -19.39
CA LEU A 18 -5.56 30.34 -19.71
C LEU A 18 -4.60 29.88 -18.58
N TRP A 19 -3.89 30.83 -17.95
CA TRP A 19 -2.92 30.49 -16.89
C TRP A 19 -3.58 30.03 -15.58
N LEU A 20 -4.73 30.58 -15.25
CA LEU A 20 -5.42 30.22 -14.00
C LEU A 20 -5.84 28.73 -13.99
N PRO A 21 -6.57 28.21 -14.98
CA PRO A 21 -6.93 26.80 -15.01
C PRO A 21 -5.70 25.88 -15.16
N LEU A 22 -4.67 26.30 -15.90
CA LEU A 22 -3.44 25.53 -16.03
C LEU A 22 -2.71 25.42 -14.68
N LEU A 23 -2.59 26.52 -13.96
CA LEU A 23 -1.99 26.54 -12.62
C LEU A 23 -2.78 25.65 -11.64
N THR A 24 -4.10 25.77 -11.65
CA THR A 24 -4.98 24.94 -10.81
C THR A 24 -4.81 23.46 -11.14
N ALA A 25 -4.82 23.09 -12.42
CA ALA A 25 -4.60 21.72 -12.87
C ALA A 25 -3.23 21.19 -12.43
N THR A 26 -2.17 22.01 -12.55
CA THR A 26 -0.83 21.64 -12.10
C THR A 26 -0.80 21.40 -10.58
N ILE A 27 -1.42 22.27 -9.79
CA ILE A 27 -1.50 22.12 -8.33
C ILE A 27 -2.22 20.81 -7.98
N VAL A 28 -3.35 20.52 -8.61
CA VAL A 28 -4.11 19.28 -8.37
C VAL A 28 -3.29 18.05 -8.75
N LEU A 29 -2.57 18.08 -9.86
CA LEU A 29 -1.74 16.96 -10.32
C LEU A 29 -0.55 16.68 -9.39
N VAL A 30 0.03 17.73 -8.80
CA VAL A 30 1.22 17.61 -7.92
C VAL A 30 0.83 17.43 -6.46
N TYR A 31 -0.39 17.82 -6.06
CA TYR A 31 -0.83 17.69 -4.67
C TYR A 31 -0.80 16.24 -4.16
N PRO A 32 -0.20 15.98 -2.98
CA PRO A 32 -0.06 14.63 -2.44
C PRO A 32 -1.35 14.17 -1.74
N PHE A 33 -2.20 13.45 -2.46
CA PHE A 33 -3.41 12.85 -1.89
C PHE A 33 -3.08 11.62 -1.06
N GLN A 34 -3.78 11.47 0.05
CA GLN A 34 -3.68 10.29 0.89
C GLN A 34 -4.52 9.14 0.32
N THR A 35 -3.96 7.93 0.32
CA THR A 35 -4.66 6.71 -0.08
C THR A 35 -4.25 5.58 0.87
N THR A 36 -5.21 4.79 1.31
CA THR A 36 -4.94 3.61 2.13
C THR A 36 -4.33 2.51 1.25
N VAL A 37 -3.13 2.06 1.59
CA VAL A 37 -2.47 0.92 0.94
C VAL A 37 -3.08 -0.37 1.48
N VAL A 38 -3.19 -0.46 2.79
CA VAL A 38 -3.74 -1.61 3.51
C VAL A 38 -4.80 -1.10 4.50
N PRO A 39 -5.99 -1.70 4.55
CA PRO A 39 -6.97 -1.42 5.60
C PRO A 39 -6.46 -1.90 6.97
N ALA A 40 -7.14 -1.53 8.04
CA ALA A 40 -6.82 -2.07 9.36
C ALA A 40 -7.06 -3.59 9.38
N TRP A 41 -6.14 -4.32 10.01
CA TRP A 41 -6.25 -5.77 10.22
C TRP A 41 -6.64 -6.05 11.67
N HIS A 42 -7.58 -6.98 11.84
CA HIS A 42 -7.95 -7.55 13.13
C HIS A 42 -7.85 -9.06 12.96
N ILE A 43 -6.78 -9.64 13.46
CA ILE A 43 -6.44 -11.05 13.22
C ILE A 43 -6.52 -11.80 14.52
N ARG A 44 -7.09 -13.01 14.45
CA ARG A 44 -7.06 -14.00 15.53
C ARG A 44 -6.22 -15.19 15.07
N VAL A 45 -5.23 -15.54 15.84
CA VAL A 45 -4.37 -16.70 15.62
C VAL A 45 -4.92 -17.87 16.43
N ILE A 46 -5.23 -18.95 15.75
CA ILE A 46 -5.73 -20.20 16.36
C ILE A 46 -4.88 -21.38 15.92
N ASP A 47 -4.90 -22.44 16.70
CA ASP A 47 -4.29 -23.71 16.30
C ASP A 47 -5.27 -24.57 15.47
N ASP A 48 -4.80 -25.73 15.04
CA ASP A 48 -5.56 -26.72 14.28
C ASP A 48 -6.76 -27.30 15.05
N THR A 49 -6.83 -27.10 16.37
CA THR A 49 -7.97 -27.48 17.22
C THR A 49 -8.97 -26.33 17.45
N GLY A 50 -8.70 -25.13 16.90
CA GLY A 50 -9.51 -23.92 17.09
C GLY A 50 -9.22 -23.16 18.38
N LEU A 51 -8.20 -23.54 19.14
CA LEU A 51 -7.80 -22.83 20.35
C LEU A 51 -6.94 -21.61 20.02
N ALA A 52 -7.20 -20.51 20.75
CA ALA A 52 -6.43 -19.27 20.61
C ALA A 52 -4.96 -19.47 21.03
N VAL A 53 -4.05 -18.95 20.22
CA VAL A 53 -2.61 -19.06 20.50
C VAL A 53 -2.05 -17.69 20.88
N ALA A 54 -1.73 -17.53 22.14
CA ALA A 54 -1.15 -16.32 22.72
C ALA A 54 0.37 -16.27 22.57
N GLY A 55 0.95 -15.05 22.60
CA GLY A 55 2.39 -14.85 22.64
C GLY A 55 3.11 -15.10 21.31
N MET A 56 2.38 -15.23 20.19
CA MET A 56 2.99 -15.41 18.87
C MET A 56 3.41 -14.05 18.29
N LYS A 57 4.64 -13.98 17.78
CA LYS A 57 5.10 -12.81 17.02
C LYS A 57 4.43 -12.79 15.67
N VAL A 58 3.75 -11.69 15.37
CA VAL A 58 3.07 -11.44 14.09
C VAL A 58 3.70 -10.23 13.45
N THR A 59 4.12 -10.37 12.20
CA THR A 59 4.73 -9.27 11.43
C THR A 59 3.83 -8.94 10.26
N GLU A 60 3.45 -7.67 10.13
CA GLU A 60 2.82 -7.12 8.95
C GLU A 60 3.88 -6.56 8.02
N HIS A 61 3.84 -6.95 6.75
CA HIS A 61 4.63 -6.35 5.67
C HIS A 61 3.70 -5.63 4.71
N TRP A 62 4.03 -4.40 4.31
CA TRP A 62 3.25 -3.69 3.30
C TRP A 62 4.12 -2.82 2.42
N GLN A 63 3.65 -2.60 1.19
CA GLN A 63 4.30 -1.76 0.20
C GLN A 63 3.33 -1.36 -0.90
N HIS A 64 3.49 -0.16 -1.44
CA HIS A 64 2.92 0.18 -2.72
C HIS A 64 3.99 0.01 -3.81
N ASN A 65 3.99 -1.15 -4.47
CA ASN A 65 5.05 -1.57 -5.39
C ASN A 65 5.43 -0.56 -6.49
N SER A 66 4.49 0.28 -6.93
CA SER A 66 4.76 1.29 -7.96
C SER A 66 5.28 2.62 -7.41
N LEU A 67 4.99 2.95 -6.15
CA LEU A 67 5.25 4.27 -5.57
C LEU A 67 6.36 4.26 -4.53
N GLU A 68 6.69 3.10 -4.00
CA GLU A 68 7.69 2.92 -2.96
C GLU A 68 8.77 1.95 -3.45
N SER A 69 10.02 2.29 -3.20
CA SER A 69 11.18 1.44 -3.53
C SER A 69 11.52 0.47 -2.41
N ILE A 70 11.06 0.73 -1.19
CA ILE A 70 11.35 -0.06 0.01
C ILE A 70 10.00 -0.40 0.65
N GLY A 71 9.84 -1.67 1.05
CA GLY A 71 8.70 -2.13 1.84
C GLY A 71 8.83 -1.71 3.31
N HIS A 72 7.72 -1.75 3.99
CA HIS A 72 7.61 -1.45 5.41
C HIS A 72 7.23 -2.71 6.18
N GLU A 73 7.62 -2.76 7.44
CA GLU A 73 7.22 -3.83 8.34
C GLU A 73 6.88 -3.28 9.73
N ASP A 74 5.98 -3.95 10.40
CA ASP A 74 5.61 -3.71 11.78
C ASP A 74 5.33 -5.04 12.46
N PHE A 75 5.60 -5.17 13.74
CA PHE A 75 5.39 -6.42 14.46
C PHE A 75 4.65 -6.19 15.76
N GLN A 76 3.82 -7.14 16.11
CA GLN A 76 3.10 -7.20 17.36
C GLN A 76 3.09 -8.64 17.87
N THR A 77 2.65 -8.81 19.11
CA THR A 77 2.50 -10.13 19.73
C THR A 77 1.03 -10.39 20.04
N THR A 78 0.54 -11.59 19.76
CA THR A 78 -0.85 -11.95 20.07
C THR A 78 -1.12 -11.89 21.58
N ASP A 79 -2.29 -11.38 21.94
CA ASP A 79 -2.78 -11.33 23.31
C ASP A 79 -3.23 -12.72 23.80
N ARG A 80 -3.84 -12.76 25.01
CA ARG A 80 -4.33 -14.02 25.63
C ARG A 80 -5.41 -14.71 24.81
N ASP A 81 -6.16 -13.94 24.02
CA ASP A 81 -7.24 -14.43 23.14
C ASP A 81 -6.72 -14.74 21.72
N GLY A 82 -5.41 -14.73 21.51
CA GLY A 82 -4.76 -14.92 20.21
C GLY A 82 -4.95 -13.74 19.25
N ARG A 83 -5.38 -12.57 19.71
CA ARG A 83 -5.71 -11.43 18.86
C ARG A 83 -4.53 -10.49 18.69
N VAL A 84 -4.47 -9.90 17.49
CA VAL A 84 -3.52 -8.84 17.14
C VAL A 84 -4.21 -7.87 16.19
N SER A 85 -3.86 -6.57 16.26
CA SER A 85 -4.47 -5.54 15.42
C SER A 85 -3.41 -4.62 14.85
N PHE A 86 -3.44 -4.42 13.52
CA PHE A 86 -2.61 -3.45 12.83
C PHE A 86 -3.47 -2.31 12.30
N PRO A 87 -3.02 -1.06 12.41
CA PRO A 87 -3.76 0.09 11.90
C PRO A 87 -3.74 0.13 10.37
N ALA A 88 -4.66 0.87 9.77
CA ALA A 88 -4.62 1.13 8.35
C ALA A 88 -3.33 1.86 7.95
N ARG A 89 -2.73 1.46 6.82
CA ARG A 89 -1.46 2.01 6.33
C ARG A 89 -1.71 2.96 5.14
N PRO A 90 -1.70 4.27 5.37
CA PRO A 90 -1.86 5.23 4.29
C PRO A 90 -0.53 5.56 3.62
N ILE A 91 -0.60 5.92 2.32
CA ILE A 91 0.48 6.55 1.57
C ILE A 91 0.03 7.89 1.02
N ARG A 92 0.93 8.86 0.94
CA ARG A 92 0.70 10.15 0.29
C ARG A 92 1.45 10.19 -1.03
N SER A 93 0.72 10.43 -2.11
CA SER A 93 1.30 10.48 -3.46
C SER A 93 0.44 11.35 -4.37
N SER A 94 1.08 12.10 -5.26
CA SER A 94 0.40 12.95 -6.23
C SER A 94 -0.23 12.12 -7.35
N LEU A 95 -1.25 12.66 -8.02
CA LEU A 95 -1.86 12.02 -9.19
C LEU A 95 -0.83 11.81 -10.30
N PHE A 96 0.07 12.76 -10.48
CA PHE A 96 1.17 12.65 -11.44
C PHE A 96 2.07 11.44 -11.14
N ALA A 97 2.51 11.28 -9.88
CA ALA A 97 3.32 10.14 -9.48
C ALA A 97 2.59 8.81 -9.67
N ARG A 98 1.29 8.76 -9.35
CA ARG A 98 0.46 7.55 -9.53
C ARG A 98 0.30 7.13 -10.98
N GLY A 99 0.24 8.09 -11.91
CA GLY A 99 0.18 7.79 -13.34
C GLY A 99 1.55 7.42 -13.92
N LEU A 100 2.59 8.13 -13.53
CA LEU A 100 3.92 7.98 -14.11
C LEU A 100 4.71 6.81 -13.52
N ALA A 101 4.62 6.58 -12.21
CA ALA A 101 5.45 5.57 -11.54
C ALA A 101 5.20 4.13 -12.05
N PRO A 102 3.94 3.65 -12.25
CA PRO A 102 3.70 2.34 -12.83
C PRO A 102 4.29 2.20 -14.25
N LEU A 103 4.15 3.26 -15.06
CA LEU A 103 4.70 3.29 -16.42
C LEU A 103 6.23 3.15 -16.41
N LEU A 104 6.91 3.96 -15.62
CA LEU A 104 8.38 3.92 -15.49
C LEU A 104 8.86 2.58 -14.96
N LYS A 105 8.15 2.01 -13.99
CA LYS A 105 8.48 0.69 -13.44
C LYS A 105 8.31 -0.41 -14.49
N THR A 106 7.21 -0.39 -15.25
CA THR A 106 7.00 -1.34 -16.34
C THR A 106 8.08 -1.21 -17.43
N LEU A 107 8.46 0.01 -17.80
CA LEU A 107 9.55 0.24 -18.77
C LEU A 107 10.91 -0.28 -18.28
N LYS A 108 11.16 -0.18 -16.97
CA LYS A 108 12.43 -0.64 -16.36
C LYS A 108 12.49 -2.15 -16.14
N GLU A 109 11.41 -2.75 -15.67
CA GLU A 109 11.36 -4.14 -15.21
C GLU A 109 10.62 -5.08 -16.19
N GLY A 110 9.93 -4.52 -17.20
CA GLY A 110 9.15 -5.29 -18.18
C GLY A 110 8.04 -6.11 -17.53
N ASN A 111 7.89 -7.35 -17.99
CA ASN A 111 6.87 -8.28 -17.50
C ASN A 111 7.05 -8.72 -16.03
N ARG A 112 8.17 -8.37 -15.40
CA ARG A 112 8.45 -8.69 -13.99
C ARG A 112 8.04 -7.57 -13.03
N ALA A 113 7.54 -6.45 -13.56
CA ALA A 113 7.14 -5.30 -12.75
C ALA A 113 5.98 -5.68 -11.82
N LEU A 114 6.24 -5.69 -10.51
CA LEU A 114 5.20 -5.81 -9.51
C LEU A 114 4.56 -4.43 -9.34
N LEU A 115 3.27 -4.35 -9.58
CA LEU A 115 2.51 -3.09 -9.53
C LEU A 115 1.44 -3.15 -8.43
N GLY A 116 1.04 -1.96 -7.95
CA GLY A 116 -0.06 -1.82 -7.03
C GLY A 116 0.29 -2.10 -5.56
N ARG A 117 -0.74 -2.39 -4.79
CA ARG A 117 -0.67 -2.57 -3.34
C ARG A 117 -0.31 -4.01 -3.01
N TYR A 118 0.56 -4.17 -2.04
CA TYR A 118 0.91 -5.46 -1.48
C TYR A 118 0.89 -5.38 0.04
N ALA A 119 0.34 -6.39 0.68
CA ALA A 119 0.50 -6.61 2.10
C ALA A 119 0.41 -8.09 2.44
N SER A 120 1.12 -8.48 3.47
CA SER A 120 1.05 -9.82 4.03
C SER A 120 1.24 -9.76 5.54
N VAL A 121 0.66 -10.73 6.21
CA VAL A 121 0.87 -10.93 7.64
C VAL A 121 1.48 -12.31 7.83
N VAL A 122 2.57 -12.36 8.58
CA VAL A 122 3.31 -13.59 8.90
C VAL A 122 3.22 -13.81 10.41
N VAL A 123 2.66 -14.93 10.81
CA VAL A 123 2.70 -15.43 12.18
C VAL A 123 3.94 -16.29 12.27
N TRP A 124 4.94 -15.84 13.03
CA TRP A 124 6.20 -16.58 13.18
C TRP A 124 6.02 -17.81 14.04
N GLY A 125 6.35 -18.96 13.45
CA GLY A 125 6.37 -20.22 14.18
C GLY A 125 7.38 -20.22 15.35
N ASN A 126 7.19 -21.16 16.24
CA ASN A 126 8.08 -21.42 17.37
C ASN A 126 8.29 -22.93 17.52
N ARG A 127 8.82 -23.40 18.67
CA ARG A 127 9.05 -24.85 18.91
C ARG A 127 7.77 -25.68 18.84
N ASN A 128 6.61 -25.07 19.08
CA ASN A 128 5.33 -25.77 19.20
C ASN A 128 4.42 -25.57 17.98
N TYR A 129 4.68 -24.54 17.16
CA TYR A 129 3.80 -24.12 16.06
C TYR A 129 4.58 -23.77 14.79
N GLU A 130 4.02 -24.12 13.66
CA GLU A 130 4.55 -23.74 12.33
C GLU A 130 4.22 -22.27 12.00
N THR A 131 4.92 -21.72 11.01
CA THR A 131 4.68 -20.35 10.54
C THR A 131 3.41 -20.29 9.70
N GLY A 132 2.52 -19.35 10.03
CA GLY A 132 1.33 -19.04 9.23
C GLY A 132 1.52 -17.78 8.40
N VAL A 133 0.94 -17.73 7.19
CA VAL A 133 1.01 -16.56 6.32
C VAL A 133 -0.38 -16.24 5.75
N ALA A 134 -0.74 -14.97 5.78
CA ALA A 134 -1.92 -14.45 5.11
C ALA A 134 -1.52 -13.29 4.17
N ILE A 135 -2.01 -13.32 2.94
CA ILE A 135 -1.73 -12.29 1.93
C ILE A 135 -3.01 -11.49 1.69
N TYR A 136 -2.89 -10.16 1.76
CA TYR A 136 -3.97 -9.26 1.41
C TYR A 136 -4.13 -9.15 -0.11
N LYS A 137 -5.34 -9.35 -0.57
CA LYS A 137 -5.70 -9.08 -1.96
C LYS A 137 -6.51 -7.78 -2.04
N PRO A 138 -6.08 -6.80 -2.83
CA PRO A 138 -6.80 -5.55 -2.98
C PRO A 138 -8.25 -5.77 -3.42
N GLY A 139 -9.20 -5.19 -2.68
CA GLY A 139 -10.64 -5.37 -2.92
C GLY A 139 -11.30 -6.48 -2.10
N GLU A 140 -10.54 -7.32 -1.42
CA GLU A 140 -11.06 -8.31 -0.48
C GLU A 140 -11.06 -7.75 0.96
N VAL A 141 -11.91 -8.33 1.80
CA VAL A 141 -11.88 -8.07 3.24
C VAL A 141 -10.61 -8.70 3.82
N PRO A 142 -9.86 -8.00 4.68
CA PRO A 142 -8.71 -8.57 5.35
C PRO A 142 -9.06 -9.88 6.09
N ILE A 143 -8.17 -10.86 6.03
CA ILE A 143 -8.35 -12.14 6.70
C ILE A 143 -8.43 -11.90 8.21
N GLY A 144 -9.51 -12.35 8.83
CA GLY A 144 -9.77 -12.18 10.26
C GLY A 144 -9.18 -13.28 11.13
N GLU A 145 -8.78 -14.42 10.53
CA GLU A 145 -8.31 -15.58 11.28
C GLU A 145 -7.16 -16.29 10.54
N ILE A 146 -6.12 -16.65 11.27
CA ILE A 146 -4.98 -17.40 10.75
C ILE A 146 -4.85 -18.67 11.58
N VAL A 147 -4.97 -19.83 10.90
CA VAL A 147 -4.76 -21.14 11.51
C VAL A 147 -3.28 -21.50 11.38
N ILE A 148 -2.67 -21.92 12.49
CA ILE A 148 -1.30 -22.41 12.53
C ILE A 148 -1.28 -23.85 13.03
N SER A 149 -0.53 -24.71 12.35
CA SER A 149 -0.38 -26.11 12.73
C SER A 149 0.63 -26.27 13.87
N ARG A 150 0.43 -27.29 14.69
CA ARG A 150 1.44 -27.68 15.69
C ARG A 150 2.67 -28.25 14.97
N ALA A 151 3.84 -27.83 15.43
CA ALA A 151 5.09 -28.39 14.94
C ALA A 151 5.17 -29.89 15.32
N LYS A 152 5.61 -30.70 14.37
CA LYS A 152 5.77 -32.16 14.56
C LYS A 152 7.08 -32.49 15.27
#